data_40303723e3d4a7cfd8d4ce3da966b41c
#
_entry.id   40303723e3d4a7cfd8d4ce3da966b41c
#
_cell.length_a   1.000
_cell.length_b   1.000
_cell.length_c   1.000
_cell.angle_alpha   90.00
_cell.angle_beta   90.00
_cell.angle_gamma   90.00
#
_symmetry.space_group_name_H-M   'P 1'
#
loop_
_entity.id
_entity.type
_entity.pdbx_description
1 polymer ?
#
loop_
_entity_poly.entity_id
_entity_poly.type
_entity_poly.pdbx_seq_one_letter_code
_entity_poly.pdbx_strand_id
1 'polypeptide(L)'
;MIKFSEIVNNYPSARKTVNSFAFPVFYLIRIFVKLNKKKRVNIVVVSLHKLGDTVFTIPAIQEIIRTYKKNIYIICFPESKIIYGEVLAGINYVVIEKAEYLFKGRLASRGARKKLRNIHPKIIFDLTASVVSAFLIFNSRAKTIAGSNDEHYRAIYTHFNPVRKKPHLIERYFDAVSSYVEINRNSWNKGYGLDFNKDGVILIHPFGGWDAKMWSLKKFIQLAKILNNEFKIAIIIPDKYLPMDILNEINFEKIKVIETKSVSELINQIKECSVFIGNDSGPLYMADLLGKPTFTVYGPTNPAFSLPMGEHNKFIKNKLACSPEQNKQYCFTGAGVFGCPAFQCMNLLSFNSVYSDIIRSLEQLRTHRHN
;
A
#
# COMPACT_ATOMS: atom_id res chain seq x y z
N MET A 1 7.89 -5.12 -28.63
CA MET A 1 6.80 -4.16 -28.90
C MET A 1 6.63 -3.29 -27.65
N ILE A 2 6.98 -2.00 -27.70
CA ILE A 2 6.91 -1.07 -26.56
C ILE A 2 5.43 -0.93 -26.17
N LYS A 3 5.09 -1.15 -24.91
CA LYS A 3 3.71 -1.05 -24.43
C LYS A 3 3.25 0.41 -24.48
N PHE A 4 2.01 0.66 -24.92
CA PHE A 4 1.44 2.02 -24.97
C PHE A 4 1.54 2.77 -23.63
N SER A 5 1.41 2.04 -22.53
CA SER A 5 1.62 2.57 -21.17
C SER A 5 3.06 3.03 -20.91
N GLU A 6 4.05 2.38 -21.50
CA GLU A 6 5.46 2.77 -21.38
C GLU A 6 5.77 4.03 -22.19
N ILE A 7 5.18 4.15 -23.41
CA ILE A 7 5.30 5.37 -24.21
C ILE A 7 4.67 6.55 -23.49
N VAL A 8 3.46 6.39 -22.99
CA VAL A 8 2.75 7.46 -22.30
C VAL A 8 3.45 7.81 -20.97
N ASN A 9 4.02 6.86 -20.27
CA ASN A 9 4.73 7.13 -19.02
C ASN A 9 6.11 7.80 -19.23
N ASN A 10 6.80 7.49 -20.32
CA ASN A 10 8.17 7.96 -20.53
C ASN A 10 8.28 9.24 -21.37
N TYR A 11 7.23 9.65 -22.07
CA TYR A 11 7.26 10.81 -22.95
C TYR A 11 6.21 11.87 -22.56
N PRO A 12 6.60 12.97 -21.89
CA PRO A 12 5.68 14.05 -21.48
C PRO A 12 4.91 14.69 -22.64
N SER A 13 5.51 14.76 -23.82
CA SER A 13 4.87 15.26 -25.04
C SER A 13 3.73 14.37 -25.51
N ALA A 14 3.92 13.04 -25.51
CA ALA A 14 2.87 12.08 -25.84
C ALA A 14 1.70 12.15 -24.86
N ARG A 15 1.96 12.44 -23.59
CA ARG A 15 0.93 12.66 -22.56
C ARG A 15 0.05 13.87 -22.87
N LYS A 16 0.67 15.01 -23.19
CA LYS A 16 -0.07 16.25 -23.57
C LYS A 16 -0.95 16.00 -24.78
N THR A 17 -0.42 15.33 -25.79
CA THR A 17 -1.15 14.99 -27.01
C THR A 17 -2.35 14.09 -26.72
N VAL A 18 -2.18 13.00 -25.94
CA VAL A 18 -3.28 12.11 -25.57
C VAL A 18 -4.35 12.85 -24.74
N ASN A 19 -3.95 13.70 -23.80
CA ASN A 19 -4.89 14.53 -23.05
C ASN A 19 -5.67 15.49 -23.93
N SER A 20 -5.02 16.13 -24.90
CA SER A 20 -5.68 17.10 -25.81
C SER A 20 -6.73 16.43 -26.71
N PHE A 21 -6.44 15.24 -27.23
CA PHE A 21 -7.40 14.48 -28.03
C PHE A 21 -8.48 13.79 -27.18
N ALA A 22 -8.15 13.32 -25.99
CA ALA A 22 -9.11 12.67 -25.12
C ALA A 22 -10.11 13.66 -24.50
N PHE A 23 -9.71 14.91 -24.27
CA PHE A 23 -10.55 15.92 -23.59
C PHE A 23 -11.89 16.17 -24.29
N PRO A 24 -11.97 16.45 -25.59
CA PRO A 24 -13.26 16.67 -26.25
C PRO A 24 -14.18 15.46 -26.21
N VAL A 25 -13.62 14.25 -26.40
CA VAL A 25 -14.38 13.00 -26.37
C VAL A 25 -14.98 12.76 -24.98
N PHE A 26 -14.18 12.91 -23.93
CA PHE A 26 -14.68 12.76 -22.55
C PHE A 26 -15.64 13.85 -22.15
N TYR A 27 -15.45 15.07 -22.63
CA TYR A 27 -16.38 16.18 -22.42
C TYR A 27 -17.76 15.89 -23.02
N LEU A 28 -17.81 15.45 -24.29
CA LEU A 28 -19.07 15.07 -24.95
C LEU A 28 -19.75 13.88 -24.22
N ILE A 29 -19.02 12.84 -23.83
CA ILE A 29 -19.56 11.73 -23.04
C ILE A 29 -20.20 12.26 -21.76
N ARG A 30 -19.61 13.24 -21.09
CA ARG A 30 -20.17 13.85 -19.88
C ARG A 30 -21.44 14.64 -20.10
N ILE A 31 -21.55 15.34 -21.22
CA ILE A 31 -22.81 16.02 -21.58
C ILE A 31 -23.94 15.00 -21.70
N PHE A 32 -23.71 13.91 -22.44
CA PHE A 32 -24.70 12.83 -22.56
C PHE A 32 -25.03 12.15 -21.21
N VAL A 33 -24.05 12.01 -20.32
CA VAL A 33 -24.27 11.48 -18.96
C VAL A 33 -25.15 12.40 -18.13
N LYS A 34 -24.98 13.72 -18.22
CA LYS A 34 -25.82 14.70 -17.51
C LYS A 34 -27.28 14.67 -17.98
N LEU A 35 -27.52 14.40 -19.26
CA LEU A 35 -28.86 14.34 -19.85
C LEU A 35 -29.64 13.06 -19.44
N ASN A 36 -28.96 12.04 -18.92
CA ASN A 36 -29.59 10.79 -18.52
C ASN A 36 -30.22 10.90 -17.13
N LYS A 37 -31.56 10.88 -17.08
CA LYS A 37 -32.38 11.07 -15.86
C LYS A 37 -32.42 9.88 -14.90
N LYS A 38 -31.74 8.75 -15.15
CA LYS A 38 -31.75 7.60 -14.25
C LYS A 38 -31.23 7.97 -12.87
N LYS A 39 -32.00 7.63 -11.83
CA LYS A 39 -31.64 7.87 -10.43
C LYS A 39 -30.38 7.04 -10.09
N ARG A 40 -29.33 7.73 -9.62
CA ARG A 40 -28.06 7.12 -9.19
C ARG A 40 -27.79 7.57 -7.78
N VAL A 41 -27.51 6.64 -6.92
CA VAL A 41 -27.36 6.88 -5.47
C VAL A 41 -26.06 6.35 -4.90
N ASN A 42 -25.39 5.44 -5.61
CA ASN A 42 -24.25 4.70 -5.07
C ASN A 42 -22.95 5.49 -5.13
N ILE A 43 -22.18 5.37 -4.08
CA ILE A 43 -20.82 5.90 -3.96
C ILE A 43 -19.86 4.75 -4.27
N VAL A 44 -18.94 4.96 -5.17
CA VAL A 44 -17.96 3.93 -5.58
C VAL A 44 -16.56 4.41 -5.31
N VAL A 45 -15.79 3.60 -4.64
CA VAL A 45 -14.34 3.78 -4.47
C VAL A 45 -13.64 2.78 -5.37
N VAL A 46 -12.75 3.24 -6.23
CA VAL A 46 -11.88 2.38 -7.05
C VAL A 46 -10.53 2.33 -6.37
N SER A 47 -10.18 1.17 -5.84
CA SER A 47 -8.94 0.94 -5.10
C SER A 47 -8.32 -0.40 -5.49
N LEU A 48 -7.60 -0.40 -6.61
CA LEU A 48 -6.97 -1.57 -7.24
C LEU A 48 -5.47 -1.53 -7.00
N HIS A 49 -5.07 -1.85 -5.79
CA HIS A 49 -3.72 -1.70 -5.25
C HIS A 49 -3.07 -3.02 -4.84
N LYS A 50 -1.75 -2.99 -4.66
CA LYS A 50 -1.00 -4.02 -3.94
C LYS A 50 -1.26 -3.89 -2.43
N LEU A 51 -0.87 -4.90 -1.65
CA LEU A 51 -1.19 -5.00 -0.21
C LEU A 51 -0.85 -3.73 0.58
N GLY A 52 0.36 -3.18 0.43
CA GLY A 52 0.79 -1.99 1.18
C GLY A 52 -0.04 -0.75 0.83
N ASP A 53 -0.21 -0.47 -0.47
CA ASP A 53 -1.01 0.68 -0.91
C ASP A 53 -2.50 0.52 -0.52
N THR A 54 -3.01 -0.72 -0.44
CA THR A 54 -4.36 -0.99 0.08
C THR A 54 -4.52 -0.45 1.49
N VAL A 55 -3.55 -0.69 2.38
CA VAL A 55 -3.59 -0.18 3.76
C VAL A 55 -3.62 1.35 3.77
N PHE A 56 -2.80 2.02 2.96
CA PHE A 56 -2.76 3.48 2.91
C PHE A 56 -4.05 4.13 2.40
N THR A 57 -4.92 3.40 1.68
CA THR A 57 -6.22 3.94 1.25
C THR A 57 -7.28 3.93 2.36
N ILE A 58 -7.12 3.11 3.39
CA ILE A 58 -8.13 2.90 4.44
C ILE A 58 -8.57 4.19 5.12
N PRO A 59 -7.67 5.10 5.53
CA PRO A 59 -8.07 6.36 6.15
C PRO A 59 -9.01 7.18 5.28
N ALA A 60 -8.71 7.32 3.97
CA ALA A 60 -9.59 8.05 3.06
C ALA A 60 -10.94 7.36 2.86
N ILE A 61 -10.95 6.02 2.82
CA ILE A 61 -12.19 5.25 2.70
C ILE A 61 -13.05 5.40 3.98
N GLN A 62 -12.46 5.43 5.16
CA GLN A 62 -13.18 5.65 6.42
C GLN A 62 -13.83 7.03 6.46
N GLU A 63 -13.16 8.08 5.95
CA GLU A 63 -13.77 9.40 5.82
C GLU A 63 -14.94 9.41 4.81
N ILE A 64 -14.84 8.67 3.70
CA ILE A 64 -15.95 8.46 2.77
C ILE A 64 -17.13 7.78 3.49
N ILE A 65 -16.86 6.72 4.27
CA ILE A 65 -17.89 6.00 5.03
C ILE A 65 -18.55 6.94 6.05
N ARG A 66 -17.78 7.74 6.77
CA ARG A 66 -18.30 8.71 7.75
C ARG A 66 -19.23 9.74 7.08
N THR A 67 -18.86 10.22 5.90
CA THR A 67 -19.62 11.23 5.15
C THR A 67 -20.91 10.68 4.55
N TYR A 68 -20.85 9.53 3.89
CA TYR A 68 -21.98 9.01 3.09
C TYR A 68 -22.82 7.94 3.79
N LYS A 69 -22.27 7.24 4.77
CA LYS A 69 -22.90 6.26 5.69
C LYS A 69 -23.48 5.00 5.02
N LYS A 70 -23.96 5.05 3.79
CA LYS A 70 -24.64 3.94 3.09
C LYS A 70 -24.41 3.96 1.57
N ASN A 71 -24.76 2.88 0.91
CA ASN A 71 -24.64 2.69 -0.54
C ASN A 71 -23.21 2.85 -1.04
N ILE A 72 -22.23 2.38 -0.26
CA ILE A 72 -20.81 2.48 -0.58
C ILE A 72 -20.34 1.15 -1.15
N TYR A 73 -19.65 1.21 -2.27
CA TYR A 73 -19.06 0.09 -2.99
C TYR A 73 -17.57 0.31 -3.14
N ILE A 74 -16.77 -0.71 -2.85
CA ILE A 74 -15.33 -0.70 -3.13
C ILE A 74 -15.05 -1.68 -4.27
N ILE A 75 -14.45 -1.18 -5.35
CA ILE A 75 -13.88 -2.00 -6.42
C ILE A 75 -12.44 -2.27 -6.07
N CYS A 76 -12.08 -3.54 -5.85
CA CYS A 76 -10.77 -3.92 -5.36
C CYS A 76 -10.35 -5.30 -5.89
N PHE A 77 -9.09 -5.66 -5.68
CA PHE A 77 -8.61 -7.03 -5.88
C PHE A 77 -9.07 -7.97 -4.76
N PRO A 78 -9.04 -9.30 -4.98
CA PRO A 78 -9.42 -10.29 -3.97
C PRO A 78 -8.68 -10.11 -2.65
N GLU A 79 -7.36 -9.91 -2.71
CA GLU A 79 -6.50 -9.73 -1.54
C GLU A 79 -6.84 -8.45 -0.76
N SER A 80 -7.14 -7.36 -1.49
CA SER A 80 -7.54 -6.09 -0.87
C SER A 80 -8.90 -6.20 -0.19
N LYS A 81 -9.84 -7.00 -0.73
CA LYS A 81 -11.13 -7.26 -0.07
C LYS A 81 -10.92 -7.88 1.31
N ILE A 82 -9.97 -8.80 1.45
CA ILE A 82 -9.67 -9.44 2.73
C ILE A 82 -9.19 -8.38 3.74
N ILE A 83 -8.23 -7.53 3.33
CA ILE A 83 -7.68 -6.47 4.19
C ILE A 83 -8.77 -5.46 4.60
N TYR A 84 -9.60 -5.02 3.66
CA TYR A 84 -10.70 -4.10 3.97
C TYR A 84 -11.72 -4.72 4.91
N GLY A 85 -12.01 -6.02 4.77
CA GLY A 85 -12.93 -6.75 5.62
C GLY A 85 -12.54 -6.79 7.09
N GLU A 86 -11.25 -6.61 7.39
CA GLU A 86 -10.76 -6.57 8.78
C GLU A 86 -11.14 -5.28 9.52
N VAL A 87 -11.30 -4.17 8.80
CA VAL A 87 -11.42 -2.83 9.43
C VAL A 87 -12.57 -1.98 8.91
N LEU A 88 -13.25 -2.39 7.85
CA LEU A 88 -14.35 -1.64 7.25
C LEU A 88 -15.65 -2.43 7.33
N ALA A 89 -16.65 -1.87 8.02
CA ALA A 89 -17.98 -2.46 8.13
C ALA A 89 -18.99 -1.81 7.17
N GLY A 90 -20.04 -2.55 6.80
CA GLY A 90 -21.16 -2.01 6.02
C GLY A 90 -20.85 -1.69 4.56
N ILE A 91 -19.84 -2.30 3.97
CA ILE A 91 -19.35 -2.03 2.62
C ILE A 91 -19.74 -3.15 1.65
N ASN A 92 -20.12 -2.76 0.43
CA ASN A 92 -20.32 -3.69 -0.67
C ASN A 92 -19.03 -3.80 -1.49
N TYR A 93 -18.53 -4.99 -1.71
CA TYR A 93 -17.33 -5.23 -2.49
C TYR A 93 -17.65 -5.72 -3.89
N VAL A 94 -16.98 -5.15 -4.88
CA VAL A 94 -16.97 -5.63 -6.27
C VAL A 94 -15.55 -6.04 -6.62
N VAL A 95 -15.31 -7.33 -6.62
CA VAL A 95 -13.99 -7.90 -6.88
C VAL A 95 -13.71 -7.91 -8.37
N ILE A 96 -12.53 -7.43 -8.73
CA ILE A 96 -11.94 -7.48 -10.08
C ILE A 96 -10.64 -8.26 -10.00
N GLU A 97 -10.55 -9.34 -10.79
CA GLU A 97 -9.32 -10.11 -10.87
C GLU A 97 -8.22 -9.33 -11.59
N LYS A 98 -6.95 -9.58 -11.23
CA LYS A 98 -5.81 -8.93 -11.88
C LYS A 98 -5.82 -9.11 -13.40
N ALA A 99 -6.24 -10.29 -13.88
CA ALA A 99 -6.40 -10.58 -15.30
C ALA A 99 -7.52 -9.77 -15.98
N GLU A 100 -8.59 -9.42 -15.25
CA GLU A 100 -9.65 -8.53 -15.75
C GLU A 100 -9.19 -7.07 -15.76
N TYR A 101 -8.38 -6.65 -14.79
CA TYR A 101 -7.87 -5.31 -14.68
C TYR A 101 -6.80 -5.01 -15.72
N LEU A 102 -5.81 -5.89 -15.89
CA LEU A 102 -4.75 -5.81 -16.89
C LEU A 102 -5.01 -6.77 -18.06
N PHE A 103 -6.22 -6.72 -18.62
CA PHE A 103 -6.59 -7.62 -19.72
C PHE A 103 -5.61 -7.51 -20.89
N LYS A 104 -5.01 -8.65 -21.26
CA LYS A 104 -3.92 -8.72 -22.27
C LYS A 104 -2.76 -7.75 -21.97
N GLY A 105 -2.50 -7.46 -20.69
CA GLY A 105 -1.41 -6.59 -20.25
C GLY A 105 -1.59 -5.10 -20.54
N ARG A 106 -2.81 -4.62 -20.90
CA ARG A 106 -2.99 -3.23 -21.35
C ARG A 106 -4.07 -2.44 -20.63
N LEU A 107 -5.33 -2.90 -20.66
CA LEU A 107 -6.48 -2.11 -20.20
C LEU A 107 -7.53 -3.00 -19.54
N ALA A 108 -8.39 -2.41 -18.72
CA ALA A 108 -9.49 -3.11 -18.06
C ALA A 108 -10.43 -3.80 -19.07
N SER A 109 -10.81 -5.03 -18.77
CA SER A 109 -11.71 -5.84 -19.61
C SER A 109 -13.10 -5.21 -19.75
N ARG A 110 -13.85 -5.67 -20.77
CA ARG A 110 -15.28 -5.32 -20.89
C ARG A 110 -16.07 -5.80 -19.68
N GLY A 111 -15.72 -6.96 -19.10
CA GLY A 111 -16.33 -7.53 -17.89
C GLY A 111 -16.15 -6.60 -16.70
N ALA A 112 -14.93 -6.18 -16.39
CA ALA A 112 -14.63 -5.24 -15.32
C ALA A 112 -15.42 -3.92 -15.45
N ARG A 113 -15.46 -3.35 -16.65
CA ARG A 113 -16.25 -2.14 -16.93
C ARG A 113 -17.76 -2.35 -16.78
N LYS A 114 -18.29 -3.55 -17.11
CA LYS A 114 -19.71 -3.91 -16.91
C LYS A 114 -20.02 -4.03 -15.42
N LYS A 115 -19.16 -4.67 -14.61
CA LYS A 115 -19.28 -4.73 -13.15
C LYS A 115 -19.45 -3.33 -12.56
N LEU A 116 -18.57 -2.37 -12.90
CA LEU A 116 -18.68 -0.99 -12.43
C LEU A 116 -19.99 -0.31 -12.87
N ARG A 117 -20.39 -0.43 -14.14
CA ARG A 117 -21.63 0.22 -14.65
C ARG A 117 -22.88 -0.29 -13.97
N ASN A 118 -22.93 -1.57 -13.63
CA ASN A 118 -24.07 -2.21 -12.97
C ASN A 118 -24.30 -1.68 -11.55
N ILE A 119 -23.29 -1.08 -10.91
CA ILE A 119 -23.43 -0.39 -9.61
C ILE A 119 -24.27 0.90 -9.76
N HIS A 120 -24.40 1.47 -10.96
CA HIS A 120 -25.06 2.77 -11.18
C HIS A 120 -24.49 3.90 -10.32
N PRO A 121 -23.17 4.19 -10.41
CA PRO A 121 -22.50 5.15 -9.55
C PRO A 121 -23.04 6.56 -9.70
N LYS A 122 -23.26 7.26 -8.58
CA LYS A 122 -23.47 8.71 -8.50
C LYS A 122 -22.13 9.44 -8.44
N ILE A 123 -21.26 8.98 -7.55
CA ILE A 123 -19.91 9.50 -7.34
C ILE A 123 -18.93 8.34 -7.45
N ILE A 124 -17.81 8.56 -8.09
CA ILE A 124 -16.65 7.68 -8.09
C ILE A 124 -15.48 8.43 -7.47
N PHE A 125 -14.85 7.83 -6.47
CA PHE A 125 -13.53 8.21 -5.96
C PHE A 125 -12.50 7.24 -6.52
N ASP A 126 -11.61 7.74 -7.40
CA ASP A 126 -10.52 6.92 -7.95
C ASP A 126 -9.26 7.11 -7.09
N LEU A 127 -9.02 6.16 -6.20
CA LEU A 127 -7.81 6.11 -5.39
C LEU A 127 -6.65 5.40 -6.11
N THR A 128 -6.93 4.64 -7.17
CA THR A 128 -5.89 3.93 -7.94
C THR A 128 -5.05 4.88 -8.78
N ALA A 129 -5.66 5.93 -9.33
CA ALA A 129 -4.99 7.00 -10.07
C ALA A 129 -4.04 6.50 -11.17
N SER A 130 -4.45 5.49 -11.93
CA SER A 130 -3.65 4.89 -13.01
C SER A 130 -4.35 5.01 -14.35
N VAL A 131 -3.60 4.80 -15.46
CA VAL A 131 -4.16 4.69 -16.82
C VAL A 131 -5.28 3.66 -16.88
N VAL A 132 -5.09 2.53 -16.23
CA VAL A 132 -6.03 1.41 -16.29
C VAL A 132 -7.29 1.71 -15.48
N SER A 133 -7.17 2.35 -14.31
CA SER A 133 -8.34 2.81 -13.55
C SER A 133 -9.10 3.90 -14.31
N ALA A 134 -8.40 4.85 -14.93
CA ALA A 134 -9.00 5.85 -15.78
C ALA A 134 -9.82 5.23 -16.91
N PHE A 135 -9.28 4.18 -17.57
CA PHE A 135 -10.00 3.44 -18.61
C PHE A 135 -11.18 2.62 -18.06
N LEU A 136 -11.06 2.10 -16.85
CA LEU A 136 -12.15 1.40 -16.16
C LEU A 136 -13.35 2.33 -15.92
N ILE A 137 -13.08 3.58 -15.48
CA ILE A 137 -14.11 4.51 -15.00
C ILE A 137 -14.69 5.44 -16.09
N PHE A 138 -13.98 5.67 -17.21
CA PHE A 138 -14.38 6.69 -18.19
C PHE A 138 -15.81 6.51 -18.71
N ASN A 139 -16.29 5.28 -18.86
CA ASN A 139 -17.62 4.93 -19.36
C ASN A 139 -18.58 4.48 -18.22
N SER A 140 -18.32 4.89 -16.99
CA SER A 140 -19.13 4.54 -15.82
C SER A 140 -20.48 5.23 -15.79
N ARG A 141 -20.63 6.35 -16.52
CA ARG A 141 -21.79 7.25 -16.48
C ARG A 141 -22.01 7.89 -15.09
N ALA A 142 -20.99 7.95 -14.23
CA ALA A 142 -21.08 8.68 -12.97
C ALA A 142 -21.24 10.18 -13.22
N LYS A 143 -22.01 10.88 -12.37
CA LYS A 143 -22.13 12.33 -12.42
C LYS A 143 -20.86 13.03 -11.98
N THR A 144 -20.20 12.45 -10.98
CA THR A 144 -18.99 12.95 -10.37
C THR A 144 -17.92 11.87 -10.38
N ILE A 145 -16.73 12.24 -10.82
CA ILE A 145 -15.52 11.42 -10.75
C ILE A 145 -14.45 12.29 -10.11
N ALA A 146 -14.05 11.94 -8.90
CA ALA A 146 -13.02 12.64 -8.15
C ALA A 146 -11.79 11.73 -8.00
N GLY A 147 -10.61 12.32 -8.03
CA GLY A 147 -9.37 11.59 -7.88
C GLY A 147 -8.14 12.47 -7.98
N SER A 148 -6.98 11.87 -7.88
CA SER A 148 -5.69 12.51 -8.12
C SER A 148 -4.89 11.71 -9.14
N ASN A 149 -4.10 12.41 -9.98
CA ASN A 149 -3.24 11.76 -10.96
C ASN A 149 -2.09 12.70 -11.34
N ASP A 150 -1.07 12.19 -12.00
CA ASP A 150 0.07 12.94 -12.55
C ASP A 150 -0.31 13.73 -13.83
N GLU A 151 -1.46 14.41 -13.82
CA GLU A 151 -2.04 15.16 -14.95
C GLU A 151 -2.43 14.30 -16.16
N HIS A 152 -2.21 12.98 -16.10
CA HIS A 152 -2.60 12.07 -17.17
C HIS A 152 -4.09 11.78 -17.05
N TYR A 153 -4.82 11.95 -18.13
CA TYR A 153 -6.27 11.66 -18.17
C TYR A 153 -7.15 12.59 -17.31
N ARG A 154 -6.65 13.79 -16.98
CA ARG A 154 -7.42 14.83 -16.26
C ARG A 154 -8.84 15.02 -16.82
N ALA A 155 -9.01 14.85 -18.13
CA ALA A 155 -10.32 14.99 -18.80
C ALA A 155 -11.39 14.00 -18.29
N ILE A 156 -11.00 12.88 -17.66
CA ILE A 156 -11.93 11.88 -17.12
C ILE A 156 -12.54 12.38 -15.80
N TYR A 157 -11.79 13.15 -15.03
CA TYR A 157 -12.22 13.58 -13.71
C TYR A 157 -13.06 14.85 -13.77
N THR A 158 -14.11 14.92 -12.93
CA THR A 158 -14.84 16.16 -12.68
C THR A 158 -14.13 17.04 -11.67
N HIS A 159 -13.47 16.40 -10.69
CA HIS A 159 -12.66 17.04 -9.68
C HIS A 159 -11.33 16.31 -9.61
N PHE A 160 -10.28 17.06 -9.84
CA PHE A 160 -8.95 16.51 -10.02
C PHE A 160 -7.96 17.28 -9.16
N ASN A 161 -7.21 16.54 -8.35
CA ASN A 161 -6.09 17.06 -7.61
C ASN A 161 -4.80 16.48 -8.19
N PRO A 162 -3.75 17.29 -8.44
CA PRO A 162 -2.42 16.76 -8.80
C PRO A 162 -1.89 15.84 -7.72
N VAL A 163 -1.13 14.83 -8.12
CA VAL A 163 -0.47 13.96 -7.15
C VAL A 163 0.50 14.77 -6.32
N ARG A 164 0.33 14.74 -5.02
CA ARG A 164 1.20 15.40 -4.06
C ARG A 164 2.62 14.80 -4.12
N LYS A 165 3.62 15.67 -4.25
CA LYS A 165 5.03 15.27 -4.25
C LYS A 165 5.63 15.13 -2.84
N LYS A 166 4.89 15.53 -1.81
CA LYS A 166 5.27 15.53 -0.38
C LYS A 166 4.14 15.00 0.46
N PRO A 167 4.45 14.68 1.70
CA PRO A 167 5.06 13.42 2.14
C PRO A 167 4.00 12.35 2.23
N HIS A 168 3.66 11.74 3.24
CA HIS A 168 3.02 10.44 3.45
C HIS A 168 1.98 10.00 2.39
N LEU A 169 2.01 8.73 1.99
CA LEU A 169 1.12 8.19 0.95
C LEU A 169 -0.37 8.33 1.28
N ILE A 170 -0.74 8.28 2.56
CA ILE A 170 -2.11 8.52 3.04
C ILE A 170 -2.64 9.87 2.56
N GLU A 171 -1.81 10.92 2.57
CA GLU A 171 -2.21 12.26 2.15
C GLU A 171 -2.60 12.34 0.66
N ARG A 172 -2.02 11.50 -0.19
CA ARG A 172 -2.43 11.40 -1.61
C ARG A 172 -3.87 10.94 -1.75
N TYR A 173 -4.27 10.00 -0.90
CA TYR A 173 -5.64 9.47 -0.90
C TYR A 173 -6.62 10.45 -0.26
N PHE A 174 -6.21 11.19 0.76
CA PHE A 174 -7.01 12.31 1.28
C PHE A 174 -7.23 13.39 0.20
N ASP A 175 -6.18 13.78 -0.52
CA ASP A 175 -6.31 14.76 -1.61
C ASP A 175 -7.30 14.29 -2.69
N ALA A 176 -7.30 12.99 -3.03
CA ALA A 176 -8.20 12.45 -4.04
C ALA A 176 -9.69 12.58 -3.67
N VAL A 177 -10.03 12.68 -2.38
CA VAL A 177 -11.41 12.71 -1.90
C VAL A 177 -11.83 14.06 -1.30
N SER A 178 -10.89 14.94 -0.97
CA SER A 178 -11.09 16.18 -0.20
C SER A 178 -12.07 17.17 -0.82
N SER A 179 -12.31 17.12 -2.14
CA SER A 179 -13.32 17.96 -2.79
C SER A 179 -14.77 17.64 -2.38
N TYR A 180 -15.01 16.48 -1.75
CA TYR A 180 -16.34 15.97 -1.40
C TYR A 180 -16.44 15.39 0.00
N VAL A 181 -15.31 15.29 0.70
CA VAL A 181 -15.20 14.64 1.99
C VAL A 181 -14.34 15.51 2.90
N GLU A 182 -14.86 15.86 4.04
CA GLU A 182 -14.08 16.55 5.08
C GLU A 182 -13.11 15.56 5.73
N ILE A 183 -11.85 15.95 5.83
CA ILE A 183 -10.76 15.09 6.31
C ILE A 183 -10.33 15.52 7.72
N ASN A 184 -10.54 14.65 8.69
CA ASN A 184 -10.03 14.85 10.03
C ASN A 184 -8.60 14.27 10.17
N ARG A 185 -7.60 15.06 9.75
CA ARG A 185 -6.19 14.63 9.78
C ARG A 185 -5.69 14.30 11.19
N ASN A 186 -6.18 14.99 12.19
CA ASN A 186 -5.72 14.79 13.57
C ASN A 186 -6.03 13.38 14.11
N SER A 187 -7.10 12.76 13.64
CA SER A 187 -7.43 11.39 14.02
C SER A 187 -6.44 10.35 13.47
N TRP A 188 -5.71 10.70 12.41
CA TRP A 188 -4.81 9.80 11.70
C TRP A 188 -3.34 9.97 12.08
N ASN A 189 -2.96 11.12 12.64
CA ASN A 189 -1.59 11.38 13.08
C ASN A 189 -1.14 10.47 14.23
N LYS A 190 -2.09 9.91 14.99
CA LYS A 190 -1.82 8.97 16.10
C LYS A 190 -1.62 7.53 15.63
N GLY A 191 -1.85 7.24 14.34
CA GLY A 191 -1.82 5.88 13.81
C GLY A 191 -3.02 5.05 14.26
N TYR A 192 -2.88 3.75 14.10
CA TYR A 192 -3.81 2.74 14.64
C TYR A 192 -3.50 2.49 16.13
N GLY A 193 -4.42 1.93 16.87
CA GLY A 193 -4.21 1.64 18.30
C GLY A 193 -3.00 0.73 18.56
N LEU A 194 -2.60 0.59 19.81
CA LEU A 194 -1.50 -0.28 20.22
C LEU A 194 -2.05 -1.58 20.81
N ASP A 195 -1.75 -2.70 20.15
CA ASP A 195 -2.00 -4.07 20.62
C ASP A 195 -0.65 -4.76 20.85
N PHE A 196 -0.14 -4.66 22.07
CA PHE A 196 1.15 -5.19 22.49
C PHE A 196 1.01 -6.13 23.72
N ASN A 197 1.61 -7.32 23.64
CA ASN A 197 1.75 -8.25 24.73
C ASN A 197 3.24 -8.54 24.98
N LYS A 198 3.76 -8.17 26.16
CA LYS A 198 5.18 -8.32 26.51
C LYS A 198 5.73 -9.76 26.40
N ASP A 199 4.86 -10.74 26.59
CA ASP A 199 5.20 -12.17 26.56
C ASP A 199 4.81 -12.84 25.23
N GLY A 200 4.35 -12.04 24.26
CA GLY A 200 3.91 -12.50 22.95
C GLY A 200 5.06 -12.79 21.99
N VAL A 201 4.70 -13.29 20.83
CA VAL A 201 5.66 -13.66 19.78
C VAL A 201 6.13 -12.43 19.00
N ILE A 202 7.42 -12.29 18.79
CA ILE A 202 7.99 -11.37 17.82
C ILE A 202 8.01 -12.06 16.46
N LEU A 203 7.28 -11.51 15.50
CA LEU A 203 7.17 -12.05 14.16
C LEU A 203 8.13 -11.34 13.21
N ILE A 204 9.04 -12.09 12.59
CA ILE A 204 10.04 -11.55 11.65
C ILE A 204 9.65 -11.92 10.23
N HIS A 205 9.52 -10.91 9.34
CA HIS A 205 9.27 -11.08 7.90
C HIS A 205 10.45 -10.55 7.09
N PRO A 206 11.37 -11.41 6.62
CA PRO A 206 12.63 -10.98 6.00
C PRO A 206 12.49 -10.57 4.53
N PHE A 207 11.28 -10.66 3.94
CA PHE A 207 11.08 -10.42 2.52
C PHE A 207 10.55 -9.01 2.24
N GLY A 208 10.82 -8.53 1.02
CA GLY A 208 10.33 -7.24 0.50
C GLY A 208 9.67 -7.42 -0.87
N GLY A 209 9.05 -6.38 -1.38
CA GLY A 209 8.43 -6.40 -2.71
C GLY A 209 9.43 -6.47 -3.88
N TRP A 210 10.71 -6.22 -3.62
CA TRP A 210 11.83 -6.19 -4.58
C TRP A 210 13.17 -6.23 -3.84
N ASP A 211 14.20 -6.73 -4.52
CA ASP A 211 15.48 -7.07 -3.89
C ASP A 211 16.16 -5.88 -3.19
N ALA A 212 16.10 -4.68 -3.80
CA ALA A 212 16.70 -3.49 -3.20
C ALA A 212 16.08 -3.07 -1.85
N LYS A 213 14.89 -3.56 -1.51
CA LYS A 213 14.24 -3.34 -0.21
C LYS A 213 14.54 -4.42 0.82
N MET A 214 15.30 -5.45 0.48
CA MET A 214 15.55 -6.56 1.36
C MET A 214 16.90 -6.43 2.06
N TRP A 215 16.86 -6.32 3.39
CA TRP A 215 18.04 -6.57 4.21
C TRP A 215 18.37 -8.07 4.16
N SER A 216 19.64 -8.41 4.25
CA SER A 216 20.09 -9.78 4.04
C SER A 216 19.31 -10.80 4.86
N LEU A 217 18.82 -11.87 4.20
CA LEU A 217 18.12 -12.98 4.86
C LEU A 217 19.01 -13.58 5.98
N LYS A 218 20.31 -13.77 5.72
CA LYS A 218 21.26 -14.28 6.73
C LYS A 218 21.32 -13.38 7.96
N LYS A 219 21.28 -12.05 7.80
CA LYS A 219 21.26 -11.11 8.93
C LYS A 219 19.95 -11.19 9.70
N PHE A 220 18.79 -11.38 9.04
CA PHE A 220 17.53 -11.62 9.73
C PHE A 220 17.52 -12.93 10.51
N ILE A 221 18.12 -14.00 9.98
CA ILE A 221 18.25 -15.27 10.69
C ILE A 221 19.15 -15.11 11.92
N GLN A 222 20.29 -14.42 11.77
CA GLN A 222 21.17 -14.11 12.90
C GLN A 222 20.42 -13.27 13.96
N LEU A 223 19.62 -12.30 13.56
CA LEU A 223 18.78 -11.52 14.46
C LEU A 223 17.79 -12.41 15.22
N ALA A 224 17.09 -13.28 14.49
CA ALA A 224 16.14 -14.22 15.08
C ALA A 224 16.81 -15.12 16.14
N LYS A 225 17.99 -15.65 15.84
CA LYS A 225 18.77 -16.49 16.78
C LYS A 225 19.09 -15.76 18.08
N ILE A 226 19.62 -14.54 17.99
CA ILE A 226 20.02 -13.80 19.19
C ILE A 226 18.78 -13.40 20.00
N LEU A 227 17.73 -12.92 19.33
CA LEU A 227 16.50 -12.57 20.01
C LEU A 227 15.78 -13.79 20.64
N ASN A 228 15.94 -14.99 20.07
CA ASN A 228 15.31 -16.20 20.60
C ASN A 228 15.83 -16.64 21.98
N ASN A 229 16.94 -16.07 22.44
CA ASN A 229 17.44 -16.31 23.81
C ASN A 229 16.58 -15.64 24.88
N GLU A 230 15.87 -14.54 24.54
CA GLU A 230 15.11 -13.74 25.49
C GLU A 230 13.63 -13.60 25.14
N PHE A 231 13.28 -13.85 23.86
CA PHE A 231 11.95 -13.63 23.31
C PHE A 231 11.44 -14.85 22.57
N LYS A 232 10.15 -15.01 22.46
CA LYS A 232 9.53 -15.98 21.56
C LYS A 232 9.59 -15.47 20.12
N ILE A 233 10.34 -16.11 19.26
CA ILE A 233 10.54 -15.68 17.87
C ILE A 233 9.83 -16.64 16.92
N ALA A 234 9.19 -16.07 15.89
CA ALA A 234 8.76 -16.79 14.71
C ALA A 234 9.19 -16.04 13.43
N ILE A 235 9.55 -16.79 12.42
CA ILE A 235 9.85 -16.25 11.08
C ILE A 235 8.69 -16.60 10.18
N ILE A 236 8.09 -15.60 9.58
CA ILE A 236 7.01 -15.79 8.61
C ILE A 236 7.55 -15.67 7.19
N ILE A 237 7.22 -16.63 6.37
CA ILE A 237 7.64 -16.71 4.98
C ILE A 237 6.40 -16.79 4.06
N PRO A 238 6.43 -16.15 2.88
CA PRO A 238 5.44 -16.44 1.85
C PRO A 238 5.64 -17.88 1.35
N ASP A 239 4.70 -18.37 0.57
CA ASP A 239 4.80 -19.66 -0.16
C ASP A 239 5.99 -19.62 -1.14
N LYS A 240 7.20 -19.63 -0.58
CA LYS A 240 8.48 -19.63 -1.28
C LYS A 240 9.47 -20.50 -0.52
N TYR A 241 10.17 -21.27 -1.29
CA TYR A 241 11.23 -22.13 -0.79
C TYR A 241 12.36 -21.33 -0.11
N LEU A 242 12.69 -21.68 1.11
CA LEU A 242 13.93 -21.24 1.76
C LEU A 242 15.09 -22.15 1.33
N PRO A 243 16.30 -21.60 1.14
CA PRO A 243 17.50 -22.42 0.94
C PRO A 243 17.70 -23.42 2.09
N MET A 244 18.14 -24.65 1.76
CA MET A 244 18.26 -25.74 2.72
C MET A 244 19.24 -25.44 3.85
N ASP A 245 20.33 -24.71 3.56
CA ASP A 245 21.29 -24.25 4.58
C ASP A 245 20.60 -23.35 5.61
N ILE A 246 19.75 -22.44 5.17
CA ILE A 246 18.95 -21.56 6.04
C ILE A 246 17.92 -22.35 6.85
N LEU A 247 17.22 -23.30 6.22
CA LEU A 247 16.25 -24.15 6.93
C LEU A 247 16.91 -24.97 8.01
N ASN A 248 18.07 -25.58 7.73
CA ASN A 248 18.83 -26.37 8.72
C ASN A 248 19.29 -25.49 9.88
N GLU A 249 19.75 -24.27 9.59
CA GLU A 249 20.17 -23.30 10.61
C GLU A 249 19.02 -22.89 11.54
N ILE A 250 17.84 -22.62 10.98
CA ILE A 250 16.63 -22.25 11.74
C ILE A 250 16.15 -23.45 12.60
N ASN A 251 16.13 -24.64 12.03
CA ASN A 251 15.69 -25.86 12.71
C ASN A 251 16.59 -26.20 13.89
N PHE A 252 17.92 -26.05 13.75
CA PHE A 252 18.88 -26.24 14.84
C PHE A 252 18.58 -25.36 16.05
N GLU A 253 18.22 -24.09 15.81
CA GLU A 253 17.88 -23.11 16.84
C GLU A 253 16.44 -23.24 17.37
N LYS A 254 15.66 -24.19 16.88
CA LYS A 254 14.24 -24.39 17.23
C LYS A 254 13.37 -23.14 17.04
N ILE A 255 13.71 -22.28 16.09
CA ILE A 255 12.93 -21.11 15.74
C ILE A 255 11.72 -21.56 14.90
N LYS A 256 10.53 -21.12 15.29
CA LYS A 256 9.30 -21.46 14.56
C LYS A 256 9.30 -20.77 13.19
N VAL A 257 9.18 -21.54 12.11
CA VAL A 257 8.93 -21.04 10.76
C VAL A 257 7.45 -21.21 10.44
N ILE A 258 6.85 -20.14 9.93
CA ILE A 258 5.43 -20.10 9.56
C ILE A 258 5.33 -19.77 8.08
N GLU A 259 4.91 -20.74 7.29
CA GLU A 259 4.61 -20.53 5.88
C GLU A 259 3.18 -20.03 5.71
N THR A 260 2.98 -19.00 4.87
CA THR A 260 1.65 -18.47 4.55
C THR A 260 1.39 -18.54 3.05
N LYS A 261 0.28 -19.17 2.69
CA LYS A 261 -0.16 -19.37 1.30
C LYS A 261 -1.21 -18.34 0.86
N SER A 262 -1.75 -17.59 1.82
CA SER A 262 -2.80 -16.61 1.56
C SER A 262 -2.66 -15.36 2.43
N VAL A 263 -3.28 -14.27 1.99
CA VAL A 263 -3.38 -13.02 2.77
C VAL A 263 -4.15 -13.26 4.08
N SER A 264 -5.16 -14.12 4.08
CA SER A 264 -5.91 -14.46 5.30
C SER A 264 -5.04 -15.15 6.34
N GLU A 265 -4.22 -16.12 5.93
CA GLU A 265 -3.27 -16.79 6.83
C GLU A 265 -2.24 -15.80 7.39
N LEU A 266 -1.69 -14.93 6.53
CA LEU A 266 -0.76 -13.88 6.95
C LEU A 266 -1.39 -12.95 8.00
N ILE A 267 -2.63 -12.50 7.79
CA ILE A 267 -3.36 -11.64 8.73
C ILE A 267 -3.56 -12.37 10.07
N ASN A 268 -3.93 -13.63 10.06
CA ASN A 268 -4.12 -14.41 11.28
C ASN A 268 -2.82 -14.51 12.09
N GLN A 269 -1.69 -14.76 11.43
CA GLN A 269 -0.40 -14.80 12.12
C GLN A 269 0.02 -13.43 12.67
N ILE A 270 -0.28 -12.35 11.95
CA ILE A 270 -0.02 -10.98 12.43
C ILE A 270 -0.90 -10.65 13.64
N LYS A 271 -2.17 -11.05 13.66
CA LYS A 271 -3.06 -10.83 14.83
C LYS A 271 -2.52 -11.48 16.10
N GLU A 272 -1.88 -12.63 15.98
CA GLU A 272 -1.32 -13.39 17.10
C GLU A 272 0.05 -12.88 17.56
N CYS A 273 0.75 -12.08 16.74
CA CYS A 273 2.05 -11.56 17.13
C CYS A 273 1.94 -10.36 18.09
N SER A 274 3.01 -10.09 18.79
CA SER A 274 3.15 -8.94 19.68
C SER A 274 3.90 -7.79 19.03
N VAL A 275 4.93 -8.09 18.26
CA VAL A 275 5.77 -7.13 17.53
C VAL A 275 6.04 -7.69 16.15
N PHE A 276 6.07 -6.82 15.15
CA PHE A 276 6.40 -7.19 13.79
C PHE A 276 7.71 -6.52 13.33
N ILE A 277 8.68 -7.32 12.94
CA ILE A 277 9.98 -6.85 12.43
C ILE A 277 10.11 -7.23 10.96
N GLY A 278 10.48 -6.28 10.10
CA GLY A 278 10.67 -6.59 8.68
C GLY A 278 11.20 -5.45 7.84
N ASN A 279 11.21 -5.69 6.54
CA ASN A 279 11.53 -4.67 5.55
C ASN A 279 10.31 -3.77 5.26
N ASP A 280 10.52 -2.65 4.57
CA ASP A 280 9.46 -1.81 3.99
C ASP A 280 8.60 -2.62 2.99
N SER A 281 7.50 -3.21 3.49
CA SER A 281 6.70 -4.19 2.76
C SER A 281 5.22 -4.18 3.16
N GLY A 282 4.35 -4.75 2.31
CA GLY A 282 2.91 -4.86 2.57
C GLY A 282 2.55 -5.52 3.91
N PRO A 283 3.16 -6.66 4.30
CA PRO A 283 2.92 -7.29 5.60
C PRO A 283 3.21 -6.39 6.80
N LEU A 284 4.25 -5.54 6.73
CA LEU A 284 4.56 -4.59 7.79
C LEU A 284 3.43 -3.56 7.98
N TYR A 285 2.88 -3.03 6.89
CA TYR A 285 1.76 -2.08 6.96
C TYR A 285 0.47 -2.74 7.45
N MET A 286 0.28 -4.04 7.18
CA MET A 286 -0.84 -4.80 7.75
C MET A 286 -0.66 -5.00 9.26
N ALA A 287 0.57 -5.18 9.74
CA ALA A 287 0.84 -5.27 11.17
C ALA A 287 0.49 -3.96 11.88
N ASP A 288 0.89 -2.82 11.32
CA ASP A 288 0.51 -1.50 11.82
C ASP A 288 -1.02 -1.30 11.82
N LEU A 289 -1.70 -1.65 10.71
CA LEU A 289 -3.17 -1.60 10.62
C LEU A 289 -3.88 -2.37 11.73
N LEU A 290 -3.29 -3.48 12.17
CA LEU A 290 -3.79 -4.34 13.23
C LEU A 290 -3.28 -3.91 14.64
N GLY A 291 -2.66 -2.73 14.73
CA GLY A 291 -2.19 -2.16 16.00
C GLY A 291 -0.89 -2.76 16.54
N LYS A 292 -0.19 -3.57 15.76
CA LYS A 292 1.06 -4.17 16.22
C LYS A 292 2.22 -3.21 16.09
N PRO A 293 3.05 -3.02 17.14
CA PRO A 293 4.30 -2.27 17.02
C PRO A 293 5.16 -2.84 15.90
N THR A 294 5.72 -1.94 15.08
CA THR A 294 6.57 -2.36 13.96
C THR A 294 7.98 -1.83 14.08
N PHE A 295 8.94 -2.63 13.65
CA PHE A 295 10.31 -2.19 13.42
C PHE A 295 10.70 -2.45 11.97
N THR A 296 11.00 -1.36 11.24
CA THR A 296 11.19 -1.40 9.79
C THR A 296 12.63 -1.17 9.40
N VAL A 297 13.19 -2.06 8.60
CA VAL A 297 14.47 -1.82 7.92
C VAL A 297 14.22 -1.17 6.58
N TYR A 298 14.67 0.10 6.44
CA TYR A 298 14.52 0.87 5.20
C TYR A 298 15.79 0.89 4.37
N GLY A 299 15.62 0.79 3.07
CA GLY A 299 16.70 0.88 2.08
C GLY A 299 16.52 2.08 1.13
N PRO A 300 16.14 1.85 -0.14
CA PRO A 300 16.06 2.87 -1.18
C PRO A 300 14.86 3.82 -1.02
N THR A 301 13.94 3.51 -0.13
CA THR A 301 12.72 4.28 0.10
C THR A 301 12.88 5.33 1.18
N ASN A 302 12.09 6.38 1.10
CA ASN A 302 12.05 7.43 2.10
C ASN A 302 10.96 7.13 3.14
N PRO A 303 11.32 6.93 4.43
CA PRO A 303 10.36 6.65 5.48
C PRO A 303 9.25 7.70 5.59
N ALA A 304 9.52 8.97 5.28
CA ALA A 304 8.52 10.02 5.32
C ALA A 304 7.29 9.77 4.43
N PHE A 305 7.39 8.86 3.45
CA PHE A 305 6.28 8.52 2.55
C PHE A 305 5.46 7.32 3.03
N SER A 306 6.04 6.42 3.82
CA SER A 306 5.40 5.14 4.11
C SER A 306 5.63 4.60 5.52
N LEU A 307 6.35 5.32 6.38
CA LEU A 307 6.51 4.86 7.77
C LEU A 307 5.14 4.77 8.43
N PRO A 308 4.78 3.64 9.05
CA PRO A 308 3.58 3.54 9.85
C PRO A 308 3.44 4.68 10.87
N MET A 309 2.22 5.17 11.04
CA MET A 309 1.94 6.27 11.95
C MET A 309 1.92 5.76 13.39
N GLY A 310 2.21 6.64 14.35
CA GLY A 310 2.24 6.29 15.77
C GLY A 310 3.65 6.07 16.34
N GLU A 311 3.81 6.40 17.59
CA GLU A 311 5.12 6.44 18.27
C GLU A 311 5.74 5.06 18.49
N HIS A 312 4.93 4.02 18.50
CA HIS A 312 5.34 2.63 18.66
C HIS A 312 5.93 2.02 17.38
N ASN A 313 5.87 2.72 16.26
CA ASN A 313 6.48 2.30 15.00
C ASN A 313 7.87 2.91 14.86
N LYS A 314 8.87 2.06 14.72
CA LYS A 314 10.27 2.45 14.65
C LYS A 314 10.90 2.00 13.33
N PHE A 315 11.97 2.66 12.94
CA PHE A 315 12.72 2.26 11.76
C PHE A 315 14.22 2.52 11.90
N ILE A 316 14.98 1.80 11.09
CA ILE A 316 16.39 2.08 10.85
C ILE A 316 16.66 2.21 9.36
N LYS A 317 17.56 3.11 9.01
CA LYS A 317 17.99 3.38 7.65
C LYS A 317 19.45 3.83 7.62
N ASN A 318 20.22 3.27 6.71
CA ASN A 318 21.57 3.79 6.44
C ASN A 318 21.49 5.07 5.60
N LYS A 319 22.08 6.16 6.09
CA LYS A 319 22.11 7.43 5.37
C LYS A 319 23.34 7.46 4.46
N LEU A 320 23.12 7.41 3.16
CA LEU A 320 24.13 7.48 2.11
C LEU A 320 23.92 8.74 1.27
N ALA A 321 24.95 9.13 0.50
CA ALA A 321 24.85 10.25 -0.44
C ALA A 321 23.70 10.09 -1.45
N CYS A 322 23.38 8.86 -1.86
CA CYS A 322 22.27 8.55 -2.74
C CYS A 322 20.91 8.39 -2.03
N SER A 323 20.83 8.57 -0.70
CA SER A 323 19.55 8.48 0.01
C SER A 323 18.56 9.50 -0.54
N PRO A 324 17.25 9.15 -0.65
CA PRO A 324 16.28 10.05 -1.24
C PRO A 324 16.17 11.35 -0.44
N GLU A 325 16.12 12.45 -1.14
CA GLU A 325 15.83 13.77 -0.57
C GLU A 325 14.44 13.81 0.04
N GLN A 326 14.17 14.81 0.88
CA GLN A 326 12.90 14.96 1.61
C GLN A 326 11.65 14.86 0.73
N ASN A 327 11.73 15.27 -0.54
CA ASN A 327 10.61 15.31 -1.49
C ASN A 327 10.57 14.14 -2.46
N LYS A 328 11.48 13.19 -2.34
CA LYS A 328 11.58 12.02 -3.22
C LYS A 328 11.23 10.77 -2.44
N GLN A 329 10.33 9.98 -3.00
CA GLN A 329 9.93 8.70 -2.41
C GLN A 329 11.04 7.64 -2.51
N TYR A 330 11.83 7.71 -3.58
CA TYR A 330 12.90 6.75 -3.88
C TYR A 330 14.20 7.48 -4.18
N CYS A 331 15.33 6.81 -3.96
CA CYS A 331 16.66 7.31 -4.32
C CYS A 331 16.92 7.35 -5.83
N PHE A 332 16.03 6.80 -6.64
CA PHE A 332 16.14 6.70 -8.09
C PHE A 332 14.91 7.30 -8.77
N THR A 333 15.07 7.70 -10.05
CA THR A 333 14.00 8.15 -10.93
C THR A 333 13.86 7.18 -12.11
N GLY A 334 12.65 6.66 -12.36
CA GLY A 334 12.38 5.78 -13.50
C GLY A 334 12.99 4.38 -13.38
N ALA A 335 13.77 3.97 -14.38
CA ALA A 335 14.38 2.63 -14.45
C ALA A 335 15.52 2.37 -13.44
N GLY A 336 15.85 3.34 -12.59
CA GLY A 336 17.04 3.35 -11.74
C GLY A 336 17.12 2.30 -10.63
N VAL A 337 16.02 1.60 -10.30
CA VAL A 337 16.07 0.44 -9.36
C VAL A 337 17.03 -0.63 -9.85
N PHE A 338 17.01 -0.88 -11.15
CA PHE A 338 17.88 -1.87 -11.79
C PHE A 338 19.31 -1.35 -12.00
N GLY A 339 19.55 -0.05 -11.79
CA GLY A 339 20.84 0.60 -11.97
C GLY A 339 21.68 0.72 -10.72
N CYS A 340 21.20 0.31 -9.53
CA CYS A 340 21.99 0.27 -8.31
C CYS A 340 22.70 -1.08 -8.18
N PRO A 341 24.01 -1.19 -8.49
CA PRO A 341 24.67 -2.48 -8.59
C PRO A 341 24.90 -3.16 -7.23
N ALA A 342 24.85 -2.41 -6.14
CA ALA A 342 25.35 -2.90 -4.86
C ALA A 342 24.33 -2.84 -3.70
N PHE A 343 23.18 -2.19 -3.87
CA PHE A 343 22.19 -1.98 -2.79
C PHE A 343 22.83 -1.58 -1.45
N GLN A 344 23.79 -0.66 -1.51
CA GLN A 344 24.64 -0.31 -0.37
C GLN A 344 23.84 0.13 0.86
N CYS A 345 22.67 0.77 0.66
CA CYS A 345 21.77 1.16 1.74
C CYS A 345 21.36 -0.01 2.62
N MET A 346 21.23 -1.22 2.04
CA MET A 346 20.90 -2.45 2.76
C MET A 346 22.15 -3.26 3.14
N ASN A 347 23.10 -3.38 2.21
CA ASN A 347 24.29 -4.23 2.43
C ASN A 347 25.20 -3.67 3.52
N LEU A 348 25.41 -2.35 3.57
CA LEU A 348 26.25 -1.68 4.57
C LEU A 348 25.53 -1.46 5.91
N LEU A 349 24.21 -1.69 5.98
CA LEU A 349 23.53 -1.59 7.26
C LEU A 349 23.99 -2.72 8.17
N SER A 350 24.68 -2.35 9.25
CA SER A 350 25.32 -3.32 10.13
C SER A 350 24.28 -4.08 10.96
N PHE A 351 24.59 -5.34 11.26
CA PHE A 351 23.79 -6.14 12.16
C PHE A 351 23.68 -5.51 13.56
N ASN A 352 24.79 -5.07 14.12
CA ASN A 352 24.83 -4.50 15.47
C ASN A 352 23.95 -3.24 15.60
N SER A 353 23.94 -2.37 14.59
CA SER A 353 23.06 -1.18 14.61
C SER A 353 21.59 -1.57 14.62
N VAL A 354 21.17 -2.53 13.77
CA VAL A 354 19.80 -3.00 13.70
C VAL A 354 19.39 -3.66 15.02
N TYR A 355 20.23 -4.55 15.54
CA TYR A 355 20.00 -5.23 16.81
C TYR A 355 19.85 -4.27 17.98
N SER A 356 20.78 -3.32 18.14
CA SER A 356 20.75 -2.32 19.23
C SER A 356 19.49 -1.46 19.20
N ASP A 357 19.05 -1.05 18.01
CA ASP A 357 17.84 -0.22 17.86
C ASP A 357 16.58 -1.03 18.12
N ILE A 358 16.54 -2.32 17.75
CA ILE A 358 15.42 -3.21 18.05
C ILE A 358 15.33 -3.43 19.58
N ILE A 359 16.43 -3.78 20.25
CA ILE A 359 16.43 -3.99 21.72
C ILE A 359 15.94 -2.73 22.43
N ARG A 360 16.48 -1.57 22.11
CA ARG A 360 16.04 -0.29 22.69
C ARG A 360 14.52 -0.05 22.48
N SER A 361 14.02 -0.38 21.29
CA SER A 361 12.59 -0.24 20.99
C SER A 361 11.72 -1.21 21.78
N LEU A 362 12.17 -2.46 21.96
CA LEU A 362 11.47 -3.46 22.76
C LEU A 362 11.46 -3.08 24.25
N GLU A 363 12.55 -2.55 24.77
CA GLU A 363 12.63 -2.04 26.16
C GLU A 363 11.66 -0.86 26.37
N GLN A 364 11.62 0.09 25.44
CA GLN A 364 10.66 1.20 25.48
C GLN A 364 9.20 0.71 25.49
N LEU A 365 8.85 -0.28 24.66
CA LEU A 365 7.50 -0.86 24.66
C LEU A 365 7.14 -1.52 25.98
N ARG A 366 8.11 -2.16 26.66
CA ARG A 366 7.90 -2.79 27.97
C ARG A 366 7.68 -1.78 29.09
N THR A 367 8.33 -0.61 29.01
CA THR A 367 8.25 0.44 30.05
C THR A 367 7.04 1.34 29.89
N HIS A 368 6.52 1.55 28.69
CA HIS A 368 5.40 2.49 28.43
C HIS A 368 4.03 2.08 29.01
N ARG A 369 3.88 0.92 29.63
CA ARG A 369 2.63 0.47 30.28
C ARG A 369 2.53 0.79 31.76
N HIS A 370 3.46 1.54 32.32
CA HIS A 370 3.43 1.93 33.75
C HIS A 370 3.02 3.41 33.96
N ASN A 371 2.62 4.11 32.92
CA ASN A 371 2.00 5.43 32.97
C ASN A 371 0.64 5.38 32.23
#